data_dc2bf8cf62fb10b5fba79db42d9031d5
#
_entry.id   dc2bf8cf62fb10b5fba79db42d9031d5
#
_cell.length_a   1.000
_cell.length_b   1.000
_cell.length_c   1.000
_cell.angle_alpha   90.00
_cell.angle_beta   90.00
_cell.angle_gamma   90.00
#
_symmetry.space_group_name_H-M   'P 1'
#
loop_
_entity.id
_entity.type
_entity.pdbx_description
1 polymer ?
#
loop_
_entity_poly.entity_id
_entity_poly.type
_entity_poly.pdbx_seq_one_letter_code
_entity_poly.pdbx_strand_id
1 'polypeptide(L)'
;MLLVFRPFFLSHFDSILSDPGDGRLCITILEHWVKVFHGQVQVASPNFFFPERGVLGYSDTLFLDALPYATLRFLGLDRYLAFEATMMLVTAVGFASMLGLLRRLLSLDPWLQISGASLFTVSNIYYVQIVHPQLASVTFVPLLCLLAIDYWRASNRNLARLYVAAFGVLAALLLFTSFYIGWFAILVFLTVFAFFVVCSVFSEWSTWPVRRGAQLLWARKSDLLLGLGAFAVALVPLLALYLPVLGQHRGRSLGDALYFMPGLWSGIDTGRQNLIWGGLARRIEDVWTPGGMREHPVGWPILTVCVFASSASYFANRLYRSRCRPYSPEKQILALLCAISLACITLWLTSVKVHGSITGWAVVWWLVPGASAIRVPQRIDLVIDVGVVLVCVAGMKALLEAQSGHRVRIRLAVVLLSLALLAEQVNSMPTHLISRLGEAQRFGRIPPPPKRCSAFFISNEGPGEVNPLVTQTDAMLIAQQFDIPTLNGYSSWSPKGWNFYQAVNDSGNAAIDWALRRGVNRGLCGLDLAEGRWFPVDLQDPPAHSP
;
A
#
# COMPACT_ATOMS: atom_id res chain seq x y z
N MET A 1 13.08 12.26 1.38
CA MET A 1 13.45 11.40 2.52
C MET A 1 13.39 12.14 3.85
N LEU A 2 14.24 13.16 4.10
CA LEU A 2 14.24 13.90 5.40
C LEU A 2 12.86 14.48 5.77
N LEU A 3 12.05 14.92 4.81
CA LEU A 3 10.73 15.47 5.09
C LEU A 3 9.75 14.40 5.61
N VAL A 4 9.71 13.23 4.98
CA VAL A 4 8.82 12.12 5.35
C VAL A 4 9.25 11.50 6.68
N PHE A 5 10.54 11.18 6.81
CA PHE A 5 11.11 10.48 7.97
C PHE A 5 11.66 11.41 9.06
N ARG A 6 11.27 12.70 9.05
CA ARG A 6 11.74 13.69 10.04
C ARG A 6 11.49 13.28 11.50
N PRO A 7 10.37 12.62 11.88
CA PRO A 7 10.17 12.20 13.28
C PRO A 7 11.27 11.25 13.75
N PHE A 8 11.68 10.31 12.90
CA PHE A 8 12.74 9.37 13.19
C PHE A 8 14.11 10.06 13.42
N PHE A 9 14.46 11.02 12.56
CA PHE A 9 15.72 11.74 12.70
C PHE A 9 15.71 12.72 13.88
N LEU A 10 14.60 13.43 14.11
CA LEU A 10 14.48 14.42 15.18
C LEU A 10 14.37 13.80 16.58
N SER A 11 13.92 12.55 16.67
CA SER A 11 13.85 11.77 17.92
C SER A 11 15.15 10.98 18.22
N HIS A 12 16.25 11.25 17.51
CA HIS A 12 17.48 10.46 17.62
C HIS A 12 17.24 8.95 17.37
N PHE A 13 16.46 8.63 16.31
CA PHE A 13 16.15 7.26 15.87
C PHE A 13 15.24 6.46 16.84
N ASP A 14 14.45 7.15 17.66
CA ASP A 14 13.50 6.52 18.56
C ASP A 14 12.10 6.37 17.94
N SER A 15 11.57 7.41 17.30
CA SER A 15 10.21 7.40 16.75
C SER A 15 10.16 6.68 15.40
N ILE A 16 9.54 5.50 15.38
CA ILE A 16 9.29 4.70 14.18
C ILE A 16 7.99 5.15 13.53
N LEU A 17 8.04 5.39 12.22
CA LEU A 17 6.95 6.00 11.46
C LEU A 17 5.84 4.97 11.13
N SER A 18 5.16 4.53 12.16
CA SER A 18 3.97 3.67 12.08
C SER A 18 3.20 3.66 13.40
N ASP A 19 1.97 3.19 13.38
CA ASP A 19 1.16 3.02 14.58
C ASP A 19 1.47 1.72 15.33
N PRO A 20 1.05 1.60 16.61
CA PRO A 20 1.24 0.39 17.40
C PRO A 20 0.43 -0.84 16.91
N GLY A 21 -0.56 -0.67 16.03
CA GLY A 21 -1.36 -1.76 15.47
C GLY A 21 -0.70 -2.34 14.22
N ASP A 22 -0.92 -1.71 13.08
CA ASP A 22 -0.42 -2.19 11.78
C ASP A 22 1.10 -2.21 11.72
N GLY A 23 1.79 -1.27 12.37
CA GLY A 23 3.26 -1.27 12.42
C GLY A 23 3.84 -2.51 13.08
N ARG A 24 3.29 -2.91 14.23
CA ARG A 24 3.74 -4.14 14.93
C ARG A 24 3.36 -5.40 14.16
N LEU A 25 2.18 -5.44 13.52
CA LEU A 25 1.81 -6.51 12.60
C LEU A 25 2.86 -6.66 11.49
N CYS A 26 3.19 -5.55 10.81
CA CYS A 26 4.17 -5.55 9.73
C CYS A 26 5.56 -6.00 10.23
N ILE A 27 6.03 -5.49 11.36
CA ILE A 27 7.30 -5.92 11.97
C ILE A 27 7.26 -7.43 12.29
N THR A 28 6.15 -7.94 12.83
CA THR A 28 6.00 -9.39 13.11
C THR A 28 6.10 -10.22 11.83
N ILE A 29 5.45 -9.81 10.74
CA ILE A 29 5.51 -10.52 9.46
C ILE A 29 6.93 -10.47 8.88
N LEU A 30 7.61 -9.32 8.98
CA LEU A 30 8.99 -9.17 8.51
C LEU A 30 9.98 -10.01 9.34
N GLU A 31 9.83 -10.08 10.66
CA GLU A 31 10.61 -11.00 11.53
C GLU A 31 10.33 -12.47 11.18
N HIS A 32 9.09 -12.81 10.84
CA HIS A 32 8.77 -14.16 10.35
C HIS A 32 9.55 -14.49 9.08
N TRP A 33 9.64 -13.57 8.10
CA TRP A 33 10.46 -13.77 6.91
C TRP A 33 11.95 -13.94 7.21
N VAL A 34 12.50 -13.24 8.21
CA VAL A 34 13.89 -13.46 8.65
C VAL A 34 14.08 -14.93 9.07
N LYS A 35 13.16 -15.49 9.87
CA LYS A 35 13.21 -16.90 10.28
C LYS A 35 13.01 -17.86 9.11
N VAL A 36 12.16 -17.52 8.15
CA VAL A 36 11.97 -18.30 6.91
C VAL A 36 13.27 -18.36 6.11
N PHE A 37 13.95 -17.22 5.91
CA PHE A 37 15.22 -17.17 5.19
C PHE A 37 16.36 -17.92 5.88
N HIS A 38 16.28 -18.09 7.21
CA HIS A 38 17.17 -18.98 7.97
C HIS A 38 16.74 -20.46 7.94
N GLY A 39 15.62 -20.81 7.33
CA GLY A 39 15.09 -22.17 7.30
C GLY A 39 14.54 -22.67 8.64
N GLN A 40 14.23 -21.78 9.58
CA GLN A 40 13.79 -22.12 10.94
C GLN A 40 12.29 -22.42 11.04
N VAL A 41 11.48 -21.82 10.17
CA VAL A 41 10.00 -21.91 10.19
C VAL A 41 9.41 -22.10 8.81
N GLN A 42 8.17 -22.60 8.75
CA GLN A 42 7.41 -22.75 7.51
C GLN A 42 6.89 -21.40 7.04
N VAL A 43 6.94 -21.14 5.72
CA VAL A 43 6.53 -19.87 5.08
C VAL A 43 5.13 -19.43 5.48
N ALA A 44 4.15 -20.35 5.44
CA ALA A 44 2.74 -20.00 5.58
C ALA A 44 2.27 -19.79 7.04
N SER A 45 3.07 -20.20 8.04
CA SER A 45 2.62 -20.33 9.43
C SER A 45 3.48 -19.53 10.41
N PRO A 46 3.30 -18.21 10.49
CA PRO A 46 3.88 -17.41 11.58
C PRO A 46 3.33 -17.78 12.95
N ASN A 47 4.02 -17.36 14.01
CA ASN A 47 3.81 -17.80 15.41
C ASN A 47 2.58 -17.19 16.11
N PHE A 48 1.54 -16.77 15.38
CA PHE A 48 0.32 -16.23 15.97
C PHE A 48 -0.93 -16.97 15.47
N PHE A 49 -2.05 -16.80 16.16
CA PHE A 49 -3.27 -17.60 15.99
C PHE A 49 -3.06 -19.12 16.21
N PHE A 50 -2.07 -19.48 17.02
CA PHE A 50 -1.79 -20.91 17.28
C PHE A 50 -3.06 -21.66 17.75
N PRO A 51 -3.31 -22.89 17.30
CA PRO A 51 -2.47 -23.74 16.45
C PRO A 51 -2.80 -23.68 14.94
N GLU A 52 -3.49 -22.62 14.48
CA GLU A 52 -3.87 -22.49 13.08
C GLU A 52 -2.63 -22.43 12.16
N ARG A 53 -2.78 -22.99 10.95
CA ARG A 53 -1.74 -22.98 9.92
C ARG A 53 -2.17 -22.13 8.74
N GLY A 54 -1.21 -21.65 7.96
CA GLY A 54 -1.50 -20.84 6.77
C GLY A 54 -1.93 -19.41 7.08
N VAL A 55 -1.76 -18.95 8.31
CA VAL A 55 -2.26 -17.66 8.81
C VAL A 55 -1.53 -16.45 8.19
N LEU A 56 -0.37 -16.64 7.54
CA LEU A 56 0.25 -15.57 6.73
C LEU A 56 -0.68 -15.11 5.61
N GLY A 57 -1.53 -16.01 5.07
CA GLY A 57 -2.53 -15.68 4.06
C GLY A 57 -3.71 -14.82 4.56
N TYR A 58 -3.77 -14.50 5.84
CA TYR A 58 -4.81 -13.63 6.41
C TYR A 58 -4.51 -12.14 6.24
N SER A 59 -3.30 -11.77 5.83
CA SER A 59 -2.85 -10.38 5.59
C SER A 59 -1.95 -10.28 4.36
N ASP A 60 -1.44 -9.07 4.08
CA ASP A 60 -0.38 -8.84 3.12
C ASP A 60 0.91 -9.51 3.60
N THR A 61 1.70 -10.09 2.69
CA THR A 61 2.91 -10.82 3.07
C THR A 61 4.15 -9.95 3.25
N LEU A 62 4.17 -8.73 2.72
CA LEU A 62 5.31 -7.80 2.73
C LEU A 62 6.59 -8.39 2.11
N PHE A 63 6.46 -9.30 1.14
CA PHE A 63 7.60 -10.08 0.64
C PHE A 63 8.72 -9.22 0.04
N LEU A 64 8.39 -8.23 -0.81
CA LEU A 64 9.40 -7.33 -1.39
C LEU A 64 10.09 -6.48 -0.32
N ASP A 65 9.37 -6.10 0.73
CA ASP A 65 9.91 -5.34 1.85
C ASP A 65 10.77 -6.24 2.76
N ALA A 66 10.46 -7.54 2.83
CA ALA A 66 11.21 -8.51 3.61
C ALA A 66 12.65 -8.72 3.11
N LEU A 67 12.92 -8.50 1.82
CA LEU A 67 14.26 -8.65 1.26
C LEU A 67 15.28 -7.66 1.85
N PRO A 68 15.05 -6.33 1.77
CA PRO A 68 15.93 -5.37 2.43
C PRO A 68 15.87 -5.49 3.96
N TYR A 69 14.70 -5.78 4.55
CA TYR A 69 14.56 -5.95 5.98
C TYR A 69 15.45 -7.07 6.52
N ALA A 70 15.37 -8.26 5.95
CA ALA A 70 16.19 -9.40 6.36
C ALA A 70 17.68 -9.10 6.19
N THR A 71 18.07 -8.44 5.10
CA THR A 71 19.45 -8.02 4.90
C THR A 71 19.93 -7.10 6.03
N LEU A 72 19.13 -6.11 6.43
CA LEU A 72 19.46 -5.20 7.54
C LEU A 72 19.50 -5.93 8.89
N ARG A 73 18.59 -6.89 9.12
CA ARG A 73 18.63 -7.75 10.30
C ARG A 73 19.91 -8.61 10.36
N PHE A 74 20.33 -9.16 9.23
CA PHE A 74 21.60 -9.92 9.14
C PHE A 74 22.84 -9.05 9.38
N LEU A 75 22.75 -7.75 9.06
CA LEU A 75 23.79 -6.78 9.39
C LEU A 75 23.77 -6.33 10.86
N GLY A 76 22.85 -6.85 11.69
CA GLY A 76 22.80 -6.62 13.12
C GLY A 76 21.94 -5.45 13.59
N LEU A 77 21.16 -4.82 12.70
CA LEU A 77 20.19 -3.81 13.14
C LEU A 77 19.08 -4.48 13.96
N ASP A 78 18.59 -3.82 15.00
CA ASP A 78 17.39 -4.28 15.70
C ASP A 78 16.13 -4.18 14.80
N ARG A 79 15.06 -4.85 15.18
CA ARG A 79 13.84 -4.97 14.36
C ARG A 79 13.20 -3.62 13.99
N TYR A 80 13.29 -2.62 14.84
CA TYR A 80 12.70 -1.31 14.60
C TYR A 80 13.55 -0.46 13.66
N LEU A 81 14.85 -0.42 13.87
CA LEU A 81 15.79 0.25 12.95
C LEU A 81 15.78 -0.40 11.57
N ALA A 82 15.76 -1.73 11.50
CA ALA A 82 15.66 -2.46 10.24
C ALA A 82 14.35 -2.13 9.51
N PHE A 83 13.23 -2.01 10.25
CA PHE A 83 11.94 -1.64 9.69
C PHE A 83 11.96 -0.24 9.08
N GLU A 84 12.38 0.77 9.86
CA GLU A 84 12.43 2.15 9.38
C GLU A 84 13.37 2.33 8.19
N ALA A 85 14.57 1.72 8.27
CA ALA A 85 15.53 1.74 7.16
C ALA A 85 14.97 1.04 5.90
N THR A 86 14.17 -0.03 6.07
CA THR A 86 13.47 -0.67 4.96
C THR A 86 12.47 0.28 4.31
N MET A 87 11.65 0.97 5.09
CA MET A 87 10.71 1.96 4.57
C MET A 87 11.42 3.10 3.81
N MET A 88 12.58 3.54 4.32
CA MET A 88 13.42 4.51 3.61
C MET A 88 13.94 3.97 2.27
N LEU A 89 14.45 2.73 2.24
CA LEU A 89 14.95 2.09 1.02
C LEU A 89 13.85 1.92 -0.02
N VAL A 90 12.68 1.44 0.37
CA VAL A 90 11.50 1.28 -0.50
C VAL A 90 11.06 2.62 -1.06
N THR A 91 11.03 3.68 -0.22
CA THR A 91 10.73 5.05 -0.67
C THR A 91 11.80 5.57 -1.64
N ALA A 92 13.08 5.26 -1.43
CA ALA A 92 14.16 5.63 -2.35
C ALA A 92 14.03 4.92 -3.70
N VAL A 93 13.59 3.65 -3.73
CA VAL A 93 13.27 2.93 -4.98
C VAL A 93 12.13 3.65 -5.71
N GLY A 94 11.10 4.07 -5.00
CA GLY A 94 9.99 4.84 -5.58
C GLY A 94 10.46 6.16 -6.22
N PHE A 95 11.30 6.92 -5.50
CA PHE A 95 11.89 8.17 -6.02
C PHE A 95 12.72 7.92 -7.29
N ALA A 96 13.64 6.96 -7.24
CA ALA A 96 14.52 6.65 -8.37
C ALA A 96 13.74 6.15 -9.59
N SER A 97 12.72 5.31 -9.36
CA SER A 97 11.85 4.77 -10.41
C SER A 97 10.97 5.86 -11.02
N MET A 98 10.40 6.77 -10.22
CA MET A 98 9.62 7.90 -10.71
C MET A 98 10.49 8.89 -11.49
N LEU A 99 11.72 9.16 -11.02
CA LEU A 99 12.70 9.97 -11.73
C LEU A 99 13.03 9.35 -13.10
N GLY A 100 13.28 8.04 -13.14
CA GLY A 100 13.50 7.28 -14.37
C GLY A 100 12.32 7.34 -15.32
N LEU A 101 11.10 7.17 -14.80
CA LEU A 101 9.84 7.22 -15.55
C LEU A 101 9.64 8.61 -16.21
N LEU A 102 9.78 9.68 -15.44
CA LEU A 102 9.69 11.06 -15.92
C LEU A 102 10.72 11.36 -17.01
N ARG A 103 11.97 10.94 -16.81
CA ARG A 103 13.05 11.08 -17.78
C ARG A 103 12.75 10.34 -19.09
N ARG A 104 12.24 9.11 -18.98
CA ARG A 104 11.93 8.28 -20.15
C ARG A 104 10.71 8.80 -20.90
N LEU A 105 9.63 9.14 -20.19
CA LEU A 105 8.35 9.49 -20.83
C LEU A 105 8.32 10.90 -21.38
N LEU A 106 8.85 11.90 -20.65
CA LEU A 106 8.59 13.30 -20.91
C LEU A 106 9.80 14.12 -21.41
N SER A 107 11.01 13.57 -21.39
CA SER A 107 12.25 14.29 -21.80
C SER A 107 12.35 15.67 -21.13
N LEU A 108 12.30 15.71 -19.80
CA LEU A 108 12.25 16.92 -18.98
C LEU A 108 13.63 17.46 -18.64
N ASP A 109 13.68 18.74 -18.26
CA ASP A 109 14.84 19.30 -17.54
C ASP A 109 15.08 18.53 -16.22
N PRO A 110 16.34 18.30 -15.81
CA PRO A 110 16.65 17.52 -14.59
C PRO A 110 15.96 18.03 -13.33
N TRP A 111 15.86 19.34 -13.14
CA TRP A 111 15.20 19.93 -11.96
C TRP A 111 13.69 19.61 -11.90
N LEU A 112 13.01 19.56 -13.06
CA LEU A 112 11.59 19.24 -13.12
C LEU A 112 11.37 17.73 -12.92
N GLN A 113 12.30 16.88 -13.38
CA GLN A 113 12.30 15.45 -13.07
C GLN A 113 12.41 15.22 -11.55
N ILE A 114 13.36 15.90 -10.89
CA ILE A 114 13.56 15.82 -9.44
C ILE A 114 12.32 16.33 -8.70
N SER A 115 11.74 17.46 -9.12
CA SER A 115 10.52 18.01 -8.51
C SER A 115 9.35 17.03 -8.61
N GLY A 116 9.13 16.40 -9.76
CA GLY A 116 8.06 15.43 -9.96
C GLY A 116 8.29 14.13 -9.15
N ALA A 117 9.53 13.62 -9.12
CA ALA A 117 9.86 12.45 -8.29
C ALA A 117 9.71 12.77 -6.79
N SER A 118 10.07 14.00 -6.37
CA SER A 118 9.84 14.46 -5.01
C SER A 118 8.34 14.58 -4.72
N LEU A 119 7.55 15.15 -5.62
CA LEU A 119 6.11 15.31 -5.44
C LEU A 119 5.43 13.96 -5.19
N PHE A 120 5.80 12.92 -5.92
CA PHE A 120 5.31 11.57 -5.70
C PHE A 120 5.70 11.01 -4.32
N THR A 121 6.98 11.13 -3.94
CA THR A 121 7.50 10.50 -2.72
C THR A 121 7.14 11.24 -1.43
N VAL A 122 6.82 12.54 -1.49
CA VAL A 122 6.33 13.32 -0.35
C VAL A 122 4.82 13.58 -0.43
N SER A 123 4.13 12.90 -1.34
CA SER A 123 2.70 13.08 -1.56
C SER A 123 1.91 12.98 -0.25
N ASN A 124 0.96 13.93 -0.07
CA ASN A 124 0.06 13.95 1.06
C ASN A 124 -0.67 12.62 1.25
N ILE A 125 -1.16 12.03 0.15
CA ILE A 125 -1.85 10.74 0.15
C ILE A 125 -0.97 9.64 0.73
N TYR A 126 0.28 9.57 0.29
CA TYR A 126 1.23 8.58 0.80
C TYR A 126 1.54 8.81 2.29
N TYR A 127 1.80 10.05 2.67
CA TYR A 127 2.16 10.39 4.05
C TYR A 127 1.05 10.08 5.05
N VAL A 128 -0.21 10.40 4.73
CA VAL A 128 -1.35 10.14 5.63
C VAL A 128 -1.61 8.64 5.80
N GLN A 129 -1.28 7.83 4.79
CA GLN A 129 -1.41 6.37 4.84
C GLN A 129 -0.20 5.64 5.43
N ILE A 130 0.84 6.35 5.88
CA ILE A 130 2.09 5.73 6.38
C ILE A 130 1.88 4.92 7.67
N VAL A 131 0.78 5.15 8.39
CA VAL A 131 0.34 4.31 9.51
C VAL A 131 0.01 2.87 9.08
N HIS A 132 -0.23 2.66 7.78
CA HIS A 132 -0.42 1.35 7.14
C HIS A 132 0.80 0.98 6.29
N PRO A 133 1.90 0.48 6.89
CA PRO A 133 3.17 0.27 6.17
C PRO A 133 3.07 -0.65 4.96
N GLN A 134 2.11 -1.59 4.96
CA GLN A 134 1.85 -2.49 3.83
C GLN A 134 1.48 -1.74 2.54
N LEU A 135 1.03 -0.48 2.63
CA LEU A 135 0.72 0.35 1.47
C LEU A 135 1.96 1.05 0.89
N ALA A 136 3.10 1.04 1.58
CA ALA A 136 4.36 1.61 1.10
C ALA A 136 4.84 0.95 -0.21
N SER A 137 4.40 -0.28 -0.47
CA SER A 137 4.66 -0.99 -1.73
C SER A 137 4.14 -0.27 -2.99
N VAL A 138 3.31 0.79 -2.85
CA VAL A 138 2.94 1.69 -3.97
C VAL A 138 4.17 2.31 -4.64
N THR A 139 5.27 2.45 -3.93
CA THR A 139 6.55 2.95 -4.46
C THR A 139 7.14 2.07 -5.56
N PHE A 140 6.72 0.81 -5.70
CA PHE A 140 7.10 -0.06 -6.81
C PHE A 140 6.28 0.18 -8.09
N VAL A 141 5.16 0.91 -8.04
CA VAL A 141 4.31 1.18 -9.21
C VAL A 141 5.05 1.97 -10.30
N PRO A 142 5.81 3.06 -10.01
CA PRO A 142 6.62 3.72 -11.02
C PRO A 142 7.66 2.79 -11.67
N LEU A 143 8.19 1.80 -10.95
CA LEU A 143 9.11 0.81 -11.51
C LEU A 143 8.41 -0.10 -12.51
N LEU A 144 7.17 -0.54 -12.23
CA LEU A 144 6.36 -1.27 -13.23
C LEU A 144 6.14 -0.44 -14.49
N CYS A 145 5.76 0.84 -14.34
CA CYS A 145 5.60 1.76 -15.47
C CYS A 145 6.91 1.91 -16.28
N LEU A 146 8.04 2.02 -15.59
CA LEU A 146 9.36 2.14 -16.22
C LEU A 146 9.73 0.88 -17.02
N LEU A 147 9.53 -0.31 -16.46
CA LEU A 147 9.76 -1.58 -17.15
C LEU A 147 8.88 -1.71 -18.41
N ALA A 148 7.61 -1.31 -18.33
CA ALA A 148 6.71 -1.31 -19.47
C ALA A 148 7.20 -0.37 -20.59
N ILE A 149 7.65 0.84 -20.25
CA ILE A 149 8.19 1.80 -21.23
C ILE A 149 9.50 1.29 -21.83
N ASP A 150 10.41 0.78 -21.01
CA ASP A 150 11.71 0.27 -21.47
C ASP A 150 11.54 -0.97 -22.37
N TYR A 151 10.54 -1.83 -22.12
CA TYR A 151 10.16 -2.91 -23.03
C TYR A 151 9.83 -2.38 -24.43
N TRP A 152 8.99 -1.35 -24.54
CA TRP A 152 8.59 -0.80 -25.84
C TRP A 152 9.71 -0.04 -26.55
N ARG A 153 10.66 0.52 -25.82
CA ARG A 153 11.79 1.32 -26.34
C ARG A 153 13.03 0.49 -26.65
N ALA A 154 13.11 -0.73 -26.13
CA ALA A 154 14.28 -1.59 -26.34
C ALA A 154 14.45 -1.94 -27.81
N SER A 155 15.62 -1.59 -28.37
CA SER A 155 16.05 -1.97 -29.70
C SER A 155 16.59 -3.41 -29.75
N ASN A 156 17.20 -3.87 -28.64
CA ASN A 156 17.69 -5.23 -28.49
C ASN A 156 16.56 -6.15 -27.99
N ARG A 157 16.27 -7.22 -28.74
CA ARG A 157 15.19 -8.17 -28.42
C ARG A 157 15.41 -8.90 -27.10
N ASN A 158 16.65 -9.26 -26.76
CA ASN A 158 16.93 -9.94 -25.49
C ASN A 158 16.67 -9.00 -24.30
N LEU A 159 17.02 -7.74 -24.42
CA LEU A 159 16.74 -6.72 -23.42
C LEU A 159 15.22 -6.47 -23.29
N ALA A 160 14.48 -6.42 -24.42
CA ALA A 160 13.02 -6.33 -24.40
C ALA A 160 12.38 -7.51 -23.65
N ARG A 161 12.86 -8.74 -23.93
CA ARG A 161 12.40 -9.95 -23.22
C ARG A 161 12.70 -9.90 -21.73
N LEU A 162 13.87 -9.39 -21.34
CA LEU A 162 14.20 -9.21 -19.93
C LEU A 162 13.24 -8.22 -19.26
N TYR A 163 12.95 -7.09 -19.89
CA TYR A 163 12.03 -6.09 -19.32
C TYR A 163 10.61 -6.61 -19.17
N VAL A 164 10.07 -7.33 -20.16
CA VAL A 164 8.71 -7.86 -20.07
C VAL A 164 8.61 -9.02 -19.07
N ALA A 165 9.63 -9.85 -18.95
CA ALA A 165 9.70 -10.88 -17.92
C ALA A 165 9.81 -10.26 -16.51
N ALA A 166 10.69 -9.26 -16.34
CA ALA A 166 10.82 -8.52 -15.09
C ALA A 166 9.52 -7.80 -14.70
N PHE A 167 8.81 -7.22 -15.67
CA PHE A 167 7.47 -6.65 -15.44
C PHE A 167 6.49 -7.70 -14.92
N GLY A 168 6.43 -8.88 -15.56
CA GLY A 168 5.55 -9.96 -15.13
C GLY A 168 5.87 -10.45 -13.72
N VAL A 169 7.15 -10.69 -13.43
CA VAL A 169 7.61 -11.10 -12.09
C VAL A 169 7.27 -10.03 -11.05
N LEU A 170 7.62 -8.76 -11.31
CA LEU A 170 7.38 -7.68 -10.34
C LEU A 170 5.88 -7.47 -10.10
N ALA A 171 5.03 -7.56 -11.12
CA ALA A 171 3.58 -7.46 -10.97
C ALA A 171 3.01 -8.58 -10.06
N ALA A 172 3.47 -9.82 -10.24
CA ALA A 172 3.07 -10.94 -9.39
C ALA A 172 3.61 -10.79 -7.95
N LEU A 173 4.86 -10.38 -7.78
CA LEU A 173 5.46 -10.15 -6.47
C LEU A 173 4.82 -8.96 -5.75
N LEU A 174 4.37 -7.94 -6.47
CA LEU A 174 3.64 -6.83 -5.88
C LEU A 174 2.28 -7.27 -5.35
N LEU A 175 1.55 -8.11 -6.09
CA LEU A 175 0.33 -8.76 -5.60
C LEU A 175 0.60 -9.61 -4.34
N PHE A 176 1.73 -10.31 -4.30
CA PHE A 176 2.13 -11.14 -3.16
C PHE A 176 2.56 -10.29 -1.96
N THR A 177 3.18 -9.13 -2.19
CA THR A 177 3.65 -8.21 -1.13
C THR A 177 2.48 -7.46 -0.49
N SER A 178 1.65 -6.81 -1.31
CA SER A 178 0.43 -6.11 -0.92
C SER A 178 -0.64 -6.35 -1.98
N PHE A 179 -1.65 -7.14 -1.63
CA PHE A 179 -2.72 -7.49 -2.57
C PHE A 179 -3.44 -6.24 -3.10
N TYR A 180 -3.71 -5.27 -2.22
CA TYR A 180 -4.36 -4.01 -2.60
C TYR A 180 -3.59 -3.28 -3.69
N ILE A 181 -2.31 -3.00 -3.45
CA ILE A 181 -1.49 -2.19 -4.35
C ILE A 181 -1.28 -2.92 -5.68
N GLY A 182 -0.96 -4.23 -5.64
CA GLY A 182 -0.79 -5.02 -6.85
C GLY A 182 -2.06 -5.11 -7.68
N TRP A 183 -3.21 -5.34 -7.04
CA TRP A 183 -4.49 -5.43 -7.72
C TRP A 183 -4.93 -4.07 -8.31
N PHE A 184 -4.79 -2.98 -7.55
CA PHE A 184 -5.06 -1.64 -8.05
C PHE A 184 -4.14 -1.25 -9.20
N ALA A 185 -2.84 -1.61 -9.13
CA ALA A 185 -1.90 -1.35 -10.23
C ALA A 185 -2.38 -2.04 -11.52
N ILE A 186 -2.78 -3.31 -11.46
CA ILE A 186 -3.33 -4.03 -12.62
C ILE A 186 -4.58 -3.33 -13.16
N LEU A 187 -5.52 -2.96 -12.28
CA LEU A 187 -6.75 -2.26 -12.68
C LEU A 187 -6.45 -0.91 -13.35
N VAL A 188 -5.52 -0.13 -12.79
CA VAL A 188 -5.06 1.14 -13.36
C VAL A 188 -4.43 0.93 -14.74
N PHE A 189 -3.52 -0.04 -14.88
CA PHE A 189 -2.89 -0.35 -16.17
C PHE A 189 -3.92 -0.73 -17.23
N LEU A 190 -4.89 -1.59 -16.90
CA LEU A 190 -5.95 -2.00 -17.83
C LEU A 190 -6.84 -0.81 -18.21
N THR A 191 -7.18 0.06 -17.25
CA THR A 191 -8.02 1.23 -17.49
C THR A 191 -7.29 2.26 -18.35
N VAL A 192 -6.00 2.54 -18.06
CA VAL A 192 -5.16 3.42 -18.89
C VAL A 192 -5.04 2.87 -20.30
N PHE A 193 -4.82 1.56 -20.46
CA PHE A 193 -4.74 0.92 -21.77
C PHE A 193 -6.06 1.08 -22.55
N ALA A 194 -7.21 0.83 -21.91
CA ALA A 194 -8.52 0.99 -22.54
C ALA A 194 -8.75 2.44 -23.02
N PHE A 195 -8.49 3.43 -22.17
CA PHE A 195 -8.60 4.82 -22.56
C PHE A 195 -7.55 5.25 -23.60
N PHE A 196 -6.35 4.67 -23.57
CA PHE A 196 -5.34 4.93 -24.60
C PHE A 196 -5.82 4.48 -25.98
N VAL A 197 -6.46 3.31 -26.07
CA VAL A 197 -7.09 2.85 -27.33
C VAL A 197 -8.17 3.82 -27.76
N VAL A 198 -9.08 4.23 -26.86
CA VAL A 198 -10.14 5.19 -27.16
C VAL A 198 -9.59 6.54 -27.64
N CYS A 199 -8.63 7.11 -26.91
CA CYS A 199 -8.00 8.39 -27.28
C CYS A 199 -7.24 8.30 -28.61
N SER A 200 -6.61 7.16 -28.91
CA SER A 200 -5.90 6.93 -30.17
C SER A 200 -6.88 6.86 -31.34
N VAL A 201 -7.99 6.11 -31.19
CA VAL A 201 -9.05 6.04 -32.22
C VAL A 201 -9.66 7.42 -32.44
N PHE A 202 -10.01 8.11 -31.37
CA PHE A 202 -10.57 9.46 -31.44
C PHE A 202 -9.62 10.45 -32.14
N SER A 203 -8.31 10.37 -31.86
CA SER A 203 -7.32 11.27 -32.44
C SER A 203 -7.14 11.10 -33.95
N GLU A 204 -7.35 9.89 -34.48
CA GLU A 204 -7.15 9.56 -35.90
C GLU A 204 -8.49 9.51 -36.68
N TRP A 205 -9.65 9.58 -36.02
CA TRP A 205 -10.99 9.31 -36.61
C TRP A 205 -11.03 8.01 -37.42
N SER A 206 -10.28 7.00 -36.99
CA SER A 206 -10.09 5.77 -37.74
C SER A 206 -9.76 4.60 -36.82
N THR A 207 -10.04 3.38 -37.24
CA THR A 207 -9.63 2.15 -36.55
C THR A 207 -8.18 1.78 -36.83
N TRP A 208 -7.43 2.56 -37.64
CA TRP A 208 -6.05 2.28 -37.98
C TRP A 208 -5.11 2.13 -36.76
N PRO A 209 -5.19 2.98 -35.69
CA PRO A 209 -4.37 2.78 -34.50
C PRO A 209 -4.61 1.43 -33.84
N VAL A 210 -5.87 0.95 -33.81
CA VAL A 210 -6.21 -0.36 -33.24
C VAL A 210 -5.62 -1.49 -34.07
N ARG A 211 -5.76 -1.42 -35.41
CA ARG A 211 -5.20 -2.43 -36.33
C ARG A 211 -3.68 -2.47 -36.23
N ARG A 212 -3.02 -1.31 -36.20
CA ARG A 212 -1.57 -1.23 -36.03
C ARG A 212 -1.14 -1.73 -34.66
N GLY A 213 -1.85 -1.37 -33.59
CA GLY A 213 -1.62 -1.90 -32.24
C GLY A 213 -1.74 -3.42 -32.19
N ALA A 214 -2.80 -3.98 -32.79
CA ALA A 214 -2.99 -5.44 -32.88
C ALA A 214 -1.86 -6.12 -33.67
N GLN A 215 -1.40 -5.52 -34.78
CA GLN A 215 -0.26 -6.04 -35.55
C GLN A 215 1.05 -6.01 -34.74
N LEU A 216 1.30 -4.93 -33.98
CA LEU A 216 2.46 -4.83 -33.10
C LEU A 216 2.42 -5.85 -31.96
N LEU A 217 1.26 -6.04 -31.32
CA LEU A 217 1.06 -7.06 -30.30
C LEU A 217 1.26 -8.46 -30.86
N TRP A 218 0.74 -8.74 -32.07
CA TRP A 218 0.94 -10.00 -32.75
C TRP A 218 2.41 -10.26 -33.11
N ALA A 219 3.11 -9.24 -33.62
CA ALA A 219 4.54 -9.34 -33.92
C ALA A 219 5.40 -9.61 -32.66
N ARG A 220 4.93 -9.15 -31.50
CA ARG A 220 5.61 -9.33 -30.19
C ARG A 220 4.96 -10.41 -29.30
N LYS A 221 4.09 -11.25 -29.85
CA LYS A 221 3.36 -12.28 -29.09
C LYS A 221 4.24 -13.20 -28.25
N SER A 222 5.39 -13.60 -28.77
CA SER A 222 6.33 -14.46 -28.04
C SER A 222 6.92 -13.78 -26.80
N ASP A 223 7.16 -12.47 -26.87
CA ASP A 223 7.69 -11.70 -25.75
C ASP A 223 6.58 -11.46 -24.70
N LEU A 224 5.35 -11.19 -25.14
CA LEU A 224 4.18 -11.06 -24.27
C LEU A 224 3.84 -12.39 -23.57
N LEU A 225 3.93 -13.53 -24.29
CA LEU A 225 3.75 -14.85 -23.68
C LEU A 225 4.85 -15.15 -22.66
N LEU A 226 6.10 -14.72 -22.89
CA LEU A 226 7.16 -14.82 -21.91
C LEU A 226 6.84 -14.01 -20.64
N GLY A 227 6.39 -12.76 -20.79
CA GLY A 227 5.98 -11.92 -19.65
C GLY A 227 4.82 -12.52 -18.86
N LEU A 228 3.80 -13.03 -19.57
CA LEU A 228 2.65 -13.70 -18.96
C LEU A 228 3.07 -15.01 -18.25
N GLY A 229 3.96 -15.79 -18.85
CA GLY A 229 4.52 -17.00 -18.24
C GLY A 229 5.33 -16.68 -16.98
N ALA A 230 6.16 -15.64 -17.03
CA ALA A 230 6.91 -15.15 -15.87
C ALA A 230 5.98 -14.67 -14.74
N PHE A 231 4.91 -13.94 -15.09
CA PHE A 231 3.86 -13.55 -14.15
C PHE A 231 3.17 -14.77 -13.52
N ALA A 232 2.75 -15.75 -14.35
CA ALA A 232 2.05 -16.93 -13.88
C ALA A 232 2.91 -17.79 -12.93
N VAL A 233 4.19 -17.97 -13.24
CA VAL A 233 5.13 -18.70 -12.36
C VAL A 233 5.34 -17.94 -11.04
N ALA A 234 5.56 -16.63 -11.10
CA ALA A 234 5.76 -15.82 -9.90
C ALA A 234 4.48 -15.64 -9.06
N LEU A 235 3.30 -15.90 -9.62
CA LEU A 235 2.01 -15.86 -8.93
C LEU A 235 1.74 -17.12 -8.10
N VAL A 236 2.45 -18.23 -8.35
CA VAL A 236 2.22 -19.52 -7.66
C VAL A 236 2.26 -19.40 -6.13
N PRO A 237 3.24 -18.72 -5.51
CA PRO A 237 3.26 -18.55 -4.05
C PRO A 237 2.03 -17.84 -3.51
N LEU A 238 1.55 -16.81 -4.21
CA LEU A 238 0.31 -16.10 -3.83
C LEU A 238 -0.87 -17.05 -3.86
N LEU A 239 -1.06 -17.79 -4.95
CA LEU A 239 -2.18 -18.72 -5.09
C LEU A 239 -2.12 -19.83 -4.01
N ALA A 240 -0.95 -20.39 -3.76
CA ALA A 240 -0.76 -21.43 -2.75
C ALA A 240 -1.12 -20.93 -1.34
N LEU A 241 -0.87 -19.65 -1.03
CA LEU A 241 -1.14 -19.06 0.28
C LEU A 241 -2.59 -18.59 0.43
N TYR A 242 -3.16 -17.92 -0.58
CA TYR A 242 -4.46 -17.25 -0.45
C TYR A 242 -5.66 -18.09 -0.88
N LEU A 243 -5.50 -19.07 -1.79
CA LEU A 243 -6.65 -19.92 -2.20
C LEU A 243 -7.28 -20.69 -1.03
N PRO A 244 -6.50 -21.29 -0.08
CA PRO A 244 -7.09 -21.92 1.08
C PRO A 244 -7.89 -20.96 1.96
N VAL A 245 -7.43 -19.71 2.10
CA VAL A 245 -8.10 -18.65 2.88
C VAL A 245 -9.42 -18.24 2.23
N LEU A 246 -9.44 -18.07 0.90
CA LEU A 246 -10.67 -17.77 0.16
C LEU A 246 -11.72 -18.89 0.30
N GLY A 247 -11.30 -20.15 0.33
CA GLY A 247 -12.18 -21.28 0.61
C GLY A 247 -12.82 -21.23 2.00
N GLN A 248 -12.11 -20.66 2.99
CA GLN A 248 -12.60 -20.51 4.35
C GLN A 248 -13.54 -19.30 4.53
N HIS A 249 -13.23 -18.14 3.93
CA HIS A 249 -13.85 -16.85 4.24
C HIS A 249 -14.79 -16.29 3.18
N ARG A 250 -14.94 -16.92 1.99
CA ARG A 250 -15.86 -16.53 0.90
C ARG A 250 -15.75 -15.07 0.39
N GLY A 251 -14.68 -14.34 0.76
CA GLY A 251 -14.53 -12.91 0.44
C GLY A 251 -15.35 -11.99 1.36
N ARG A 252 -15.31 -10.70 1.08
CA ARG A 252 -16.04 -9.64 1.80
C ARG A 252 -17.34 -9.31 1.08
N SER A 253 -18.27 -8.68 1.77
CA SER A 253 -19.52 -8.20 1.16
C SER A 253 -19.29 -6.85 0.46
N LEU A 254 -20.13 -6.49 -0.50
CA LEU A 254 -20.14 -5.14 -1.07
C LEU A 254 -20.46 -4.09 0.02
N GLY A 255 -21.27 -4.46 1.03
CA GLY A 255 -21.57 -3.62 2.18
C GLY A 255 -20.33 -3.22 2.98
N ASP A 256 -19.34 -4.12 3.13
CA ASP A 256 -18.07 -3.81 3.78
C ASP A 256 -17.29 -2.73 3.02
N ALA A 257 -17.26 -2.80 1.69
CA ALA A 257 -16.62 -1.77 0.87
C ALA A 257 -17.37 -0.44 0.96
N LEU A 258 -18.70 -0.45 0.90
CA LEU A 258 -19.54 0.74 1.05
C LEU A 258 -19.38 1.40 2.42
N TYR A 259 -19.14 0.63 3.48
CA TYR A 259 -18.92 1.15 4.83
C TYR A 259 -17.70 2.08 4.92
N PHE A 260 -16.60 1.72 4.24
CA PHE A 260 -15.36 2.50 4.25
C PHE A 260 -15.28 3.57 3.15
N MET A 261 -16.22 3.56 2.22
CA MET A 261 -16.17 4.44 1.06
C MET A 261 -16.63 5.86 1.42
N PRO A 262 -15.83 6.90 1.12
CA PRO A 262 -16.18 8.29 1.40
C PRO A 262 -17.07 8.89 0.31
N GLY A 263 -17.51 10.14 0.53
CA GLY A 263 -18.19 10.96 -0.47
C GLY A 263 -17.23 11.67 -1.44
N LEU A 264 -17.78 12.41 -2.40
CA LEU A 264 -17.01 13.16 -3.42
C LEU A 264 -16.02 14.18 -2.84
N TRP A 265 -16.32 14.73 -1.66
CA TRP A 265 -15.45 15.68 -0.96
C TRP A 265 -14.07 15.09 -0.61
N SER A 266 -13.96 13.77 -0.52
CA SER A 266 -12.70 13.09 -0.20
C SER A 266 -11.59 13.36 -1.20
N GLY A 267 -11.93 13.74 -2.44
CA GLY A 267 -10.92 14.09 -3.46
C GLY A 267 -10.04 15.29 -3.08
N ILE A 268 -10.49 16.13 -2.15
CA ILE A 268 -9.73 17.28 -1.62
C ILE A 268 -9.51 17.20 -0.11
N ASP A 269 -9.85 16.09 0.51
CA ASP A 269 -9.58 15.87 1.92
C ASP A 269 -8.13 15.44 2.14
N THR A 270 -7.32 16.40 2.52
CA THR A 270 -5.89 16.20 2.82
C THR A 270 -5.63 15.69 4.23
N GLY A 271 -6.69 15.55 5.04
CA GLY A 271 -6.58 15.27 6.47
C GLY A 271 -6.24 16.50 7.31
N ARG A 272 -6.63 16.43 8.60
CA ARG A 272 -6.49 17.53 9.58
C ARG A 272 -5.04 17.92 9.86
N GLN A 273 -4.10 17.05 9.54
CA GLN A 273 -2.67 17.24 9.82
C GLN A 273 -1.95 18.00 8.71
N ASN A 274 -2.56 18.22 7.54
CA ASN A 274 -1.94 19.00 6.47
C ASN A 274 -1.73 20.46 6.93
N LEU A 275 -0.51 20.99 6.75
CA LEU A 275 -0.15 22.32 7.29
C LEU A 275 -0.87 23.47 6.58
N ILE A 276 -1.19 23.34 5.31
CA ILE A 276 -1.85 24.38 4.51
C ILE A 276 -3.36 24.18 4.49
N TRP A 277 -3.82 22.97 4.19
CA TRP A 277 -5.22 22.67 3.96
C TRP A 277 -5.93 22.00 5.14
N GLY A 278 -5.23 21.66 6.22
CA GLY A 278 -5.79 20.94 7.37
C GLY A 278 -6.95 21.66 8.05
N GLY A 279 -6.94 23.01 8.05
CA GLY A 279 -8.06 23.81 8.55
C GLY A 279 -9.34 23.65 7.71
N LEU A 280 -9.20 23.54 6.38
CA LEU A 280 -10.30 23.26 5.46
C LEU A 280 -10.75 21.79 5.58
N ALA A 281 -9.81 20.85 5.60
CA ALA A 281 -10.09 19.43 5.78
C ALA A 281 -10.92 19.18 7.04
N ARG A 282 -10.56 19.81 8.18
CA ARG A 282 -11.33 19.74 9.43
C ARG A 282 -12.79 20.20 9.25
N ARG A 283 -13.01 21.34 8.58
CA ARG A 283 -14.38 21.85 8.33
C ARG A 283 -15.18 20.92 7.43
N ILE A 284 -14.54 20.35 6.40
CA ILE A 284 -15.17 19.40 5.49
C ILE A 284 -15.55 18.13 6.26
N GLU A 285 -14.64 17.56 7.05
CA GLU A 285 -14.88 16.37 7.84
C GLU A 285 -16.01 16.58 8.87
N ASP A 286 -16.00 17.71 9.60
CA ASP A 286 -17.01 18.02 10.63
C ASP A 286 -18.42 18.14 10.04
N VAL A 287 -18.56 18.68 8.82
CA VAL A 287 -19.85 18.87 8.13
C VAL A 287 -20.32 17.60 7.41
N TRP A 288 -19.42 16.90 6.74
CA TRP A 288 -19.78 15.86 5.77
C TRP A 288 -19.52 14.44 6.26
N THR A 289 -18.87 14.29 7.43
CA THR A 289 -18.64 13.01 8.09
C THR A 289 -18.97 13.08 9.59
N PRO A 290 -20.21 13.48 9.94
CA PRO A 290 -20.62 13.49 11.33
C PRO A 290 -20.52 12.08 11.93
N GLY A 291 -19.75 11.92 13.00
CA GLY A 291 -19.43 10.61 13.59
C GLY A 291 -18.05 10.06 13.24
N GLY A 292 -17.22 10.85 12.54
CA GLY A 292 -15.83 10.54 12.24
C GLY A 292 -15.64 9.75 10.93
N MET A 293 -14.41 9.76 10.47
CA MET A 293 -14.00 9.01 9.29
C MET A 293 -13.82 7.53 9.62
N ARG A 294 -14.15 6.67 8.65
CA ARG A 294 -14.00 5.22 8.76
C ARG A 294 -12.61 4.74 8.33
N GLU A 295 -11.89 5.58 7.60
CA GLU A 295 -10.56 5.31 7.07
C GLU A 295 -9.78 6.63 6.99
N HIS A 296 -8.46 6.58 6.85
CA HIS A 296 -7.62 7.75 6.68
C HIS A 296 -7.91 8.48 5.37
N PRO A 297 -7.79 9.83 5.34
CA PRO A 297 -7.97 10.62 4.12
C PRO A 297 -7.00 10.21 3.02
N VAL A 298 -7.44 10.30 1.77
CA VAL A 298 -6.61 10.04 0.56
C VAL A 298 -6.86 11.10 -0.52
N GLY A 299 -7.20 12.31 -0.11
CA GLY A 299 -7.43 13.43 -1.02
C GLY A 299 -6.15 14.16 -1.41
N TRP A 300 -6.19 14.79 -2.56
CA TRP A 300 -5.11 15.64 -3.05
C TRP A 300 -5.24 17.08 -2.55
N PRO A 301 -4.12 17.76 -2.26
CA PRO A 301 -4.12 19.19 -2.03
C PRO A 301 -4.73 19.97 -3.21
N ILE A 302 -5.39 21.08 -2.91
CA ILE A 302 -6.22 21.80 -3.90
C ILE A 302 -5.40 22.31 -5.08
N LEU A 303 -4.19 22.80 -4.86
CA LEU A 303 -3.34 23.26 -5.96
C LEU A 303 -2.95 22.10 -6.89
N THR A 304 -2.66 20.91 -6.33
CA THR A 304 -2.43 19.69 -7.12
C THR A 304 -3.65 19.36 -7.99
N VAL A 305 -4.87 19.41 -7.44
CA VAL A 305 -6.11 19.17 -8.20
C VAL A 305 -6.28 20.21 -9.30
N CYS A 306 -6.04 21.50 -9.02
CA CYS A 306 -6.14 22.57 -9.99
C CYS A 306 -5.14 22.42 -11.15
N VAL A 307 -3.88 22.09 -10.84
CA VAL A 307 -2.83 21.86 -11.84
C VAL A 307 -3.14 20.61 -12.67
N PHE A 308 -3.59 19.53 -12.03
CA PHE A 308 -4.02 18.31 -12.73
C PHE A 308 -5.18 18.60 -13.71
N ALA A 309 -6.26 19.23 -13.22
CA ALA A 309 -7.45 19.53 -14.03
C ALA A 309 -7.11 20.46 -15.22
N SER A 310 -6.30 21.49 -14.97
CA SER A 310 -5.83 22.42 -16.01
C SER A 310 -4.98 21.72 -17.06
N SER A 311 -4.06 20.84 -16.62
CA SER A 311 -3.18 20.07 -17.50
C SER A 311 -3.99 19.05 -18.33
N ALA A 312 -4.91 18.31 -17.69
CA ALA A 312 -5.79 17.36 -18.36
C ALA A 312 -6.65 18.04 -19.43
N SER A 313 -7.24 19.20 -19.10
CA SER A 313 -8.05 20.00 -20.03
C SER A 313 -7.20 20.52 -21.20
N TYR A 314 -5.98 20.97 -20.94
CA TYR A 314 -5.04 21.39 -21.97
C TYR A 314 -4.70 20.25 -22.93
N PHE A 315 -4.38 19.06 -22.43
CA PHE A 315 -4.05 17.90 -23.27
C PHE A 315 -5.27 17.41 -24.06
N ALA A 316 -6.45 17.39 -23.46
CA ALA A 316 -7.69 17.02 -24.15
C ALA A 316 -7.99 17.98 -25.31
N ASN A 317 -7.88 19.30 -25.09
CA ASN A 317 -8.07 20.31 -26.12
C ASN A 317 -7.01 20.17 -27.23
N ARG A 318 -5.74 19.94 -26.87
CA ARG A 318 -4.66 19.77 -27.83
C ARG A 318 -4.83 18.49 -28.67
N LEU A 319 -5.27 17.40 -28.05
CA LEU A 319 -5.62 16.16 -28.76
C LEU A 319 -6.77 16.37 -29.72
N TYR A 320 -7.84 17.04 -29.29
CA TYR A 320 -8.98 17.39 -30.11
C TYR A 320 -8.57 18.22 -31.34
N ARG A 321 -7.74 19.27 -31.17
CA ARG A 321 -7.24 20.11 -32.26
C ARG A 321 -6.28 19.40 -33.22
N SER A 322 -5.60 18.33 -32.74
CA SER A 322 -4.66 17.54 -33.54
C SER A 322 -5.30 16.43 -34.34
N ARG A 323 -6.62 16.20 -34.21
CA ARG A 323 -7.34 15.05 -34.82
C ARG A 323 -7.15 14.92 -36.34
N CYS A 324 -7.04 16.03 -37.05
CA CYS A 324 -6.86 16.06 -38.52
C CYS A 324 -5.38 16.06 -38.97
N ARG A 325 -4.42 15.98 -38.02
CA ARG A 325 -3.00 15.93 -38.33
C ARG A 325 -2.53 14.48 -38.50
N PRO A 326 -1.51 14.25 -39.32
CA PRO A 326 -0.95 12.92 -39.48
C PRO A 326 -0.40 12.37 -38.16
N TYR A 327 -0.29 11.04 -38.07
CA TYR A 327 0.27 10.35 -36.94
C TYR A 327 1.70 10.82 -36.62
N SER A 328 1.98 11.08 -35.34
CA SER A 328 3.30 11.45 -34.85
C SER A 328 3.55 10.85 -33.45
N PRO A 329 4.82 10.65 -33.04
CA PRO A 329 5.16 10.23 -31.67
C PRO A 329 4.62 11.20 -30.60
N GLU A 330 4.61 12.49 -30.89
CA GLU A 330 4.08 13.51 -30.00
C GLU A 330 2.58 13.32 -29.77
N LYS A 331 1.83 12.99 -30.81
CA LYS A 331 0.39 12.70 -30.73
C LYS A 331 0.09 11.46 -29.91
N GLN A 332 0.96 10.44 -29.95
CA GLN A 332 0.85 9.26 -29.07
C GLN A 332 1.04 9.61 -27.59
N ILE A 333 2.06 10.42 -27.26
CA ILE A 333 2.29 10.90 -25.89
C ILE A 333 1.08 11.71 -25.42
N LEU A 334 0.51 12.53 -26.26
CA LEU A 334 -0.68 13.33 -25.98
C LEU A 334 -1.91 12.43 -25.71
N ALA A 335 -2.13 11.39 -26.54
CA ALA A 335 -3.18 10.41 -26.33
C ALA A 335 -2.98 9.62 -25.02
N LEU A 336 -1.73 9.29 -24.68
CA LEU A 336 -1.40 8.63 -23.43
C LEU A 336 -1.68 9.53 -22.21
N LEU A 337 -1.30 10.81 -22.25
CA LEU A 337 -1.57 11.75 -21.15
C LEU A 337 -3.08 11.98 -20.95
N CYS A 338 -3.85 12.05 -22.04
CA CYS A 338 -5.31 12.08 -21.96
C CYS A 338 -5.88 10.79 -21.37
N ALA A 339 -5.36 9.64 -21.77
CA ALA A 339 -5.78 8.34 -21.24
C ALA A 339 -5.49 8.20 -19.74
N ILE A 340 -4.30 8.62 -19.28
CA ILE A 340 -3.94 8.65 -17.86
C ILE A 340 -4.90 9.58 -17.10
N SER A 341 -5.16 10.78 -17.63
CA SER A 341 -6.08 11.73 -16.99
C SER A 341 -7.49 11.15 -16.83
N LEU A 342 -8.03 10.54 -17.90
CA LEU A 342 -9.35 9.90 -17.88
C LEU A 342 -9.38 8.71 -16.92
N ALA A 343 -8.33 7.89 -16.90
CA ALA A 343 -8.24 6.76 -15.98
C ALA A 343 -8.22 7.21 -14.52
N CYS A 344 -7.41 8.23 -14.17
CA CYS A 344 -7.36 8.79 -12.83
C CYS A 344 -8.75 9.30 -12.38
N ILE A 345 -9.42 10.09 -13.22
CA ILE A 345 -10.76 10.63 -12.91
C ILE A 345 -11.78 9.50 -12.76
N THR A 346 -11.80 8.55 -13.70
CA THR A 346 -12.79 7.45 -13.70
C THR A 346 -12.61 6.55 -12.48
N LEU A 347 -11.37 6.15 -12.18
CA LEU A 347 -11.09 5.25 -11.05
C LEU A 347 -11.34 5.94 -9.71
N TRP A 348 -10.98 7.21 -9.57
CA TRP A 348 -11.37 7.99 -8.40
C TRP A 348 -12.89 8.06 -8.24
N LEU A 349 -13.65 8.37 -9.31
CA LEU A 349 -15.12 8.39 -9.26
C LEU A 349 -15.73 7.03 -8.91
N THR A 350 -15.07 5.92 -9.26
CA THR A 350 -15.54 4.59 -8.85
C THR A 350 -15.28 4.28 -7.39
N SER A 351 -14.29 4.92 -6.75
CA SER A 351 -13.88 4.69 -5.37
C SER A 351 -14.65 5.49 -4.34
N VAL A 352 -15.56 6.38 -4.76
CA VAL A 352 -16.35 7.26 -3.90
C VAL A 352 -17.85 6.99 -4.02
N LYS A 353 -18.63 7.41 -3.00
CA LYS A 353 -20.10 7.43 -3.02
C LYS A 353 -20.59 8.79 -3.51
N VAL A 354 -21.51 8.79 -4.46
CA VAL A 354 -22.13 10.02 -4.98
C VAL A 354 -23.32 10.43 -4.11
N HIS A 355 -24.18 9.47 -3.77
CA HIS A 355 -25.36 9.70 -2.90
C HIS A 355 -25.71 8.38 -2.20
N GLY A 356 -25.71 8.38 -0.86
CA GLY A 356 -26.04 7.20 -0.08
C GLY A 356 -25.10 6.02 -0.39
N SER A 357 -25.59 5.04 -1.16
CA SER A 357 -24.86 3.83 -1.57
C SER A 357 -24.55 3.79 -3.07
N ILE A 358 -24.84 4.85 -3.83
CA ILE A 358 -24.57 4.89 -5.27
C ILE A 358 -23.05 5.08 -5.50
N THR A 359 -22.44 4.12 -6.17
CA THR A 359 -21.01 4.15 -6.49
C THR A 359 -20.72 3.35 -7.76
N GLY A 360 -19.73 3.77 -8.53
CA GLY A 360 -19.19 3.00 -9.65
C GLY A 360 -18.47 1.72 -9.21
N TRP A 361 -18.08 1.62 -7.93
CA TRP A 361 -17.41 0.43 -7.40
C TRP A 361 -18.26 -0.84 -7.52
N ALA A 362 -19.59 -0.73 -7.48
CA ALA A 362 -20.48 -1.87 -7.68
C ALA A 362 -20.23 -2.57 -9.03
N VAL A 363 -19.93 -1.82 -10.09
CA VAL A 363 -19.59 -2.38 -11.41
C VAL A 363 -18.24 -3.12 -11.34
N VAL A 364 -17.23 -2.52 -10.70
CA VAL A 364 -15.91 -3.15 -10.48
C VAL A 364 -16.06 -4.42 -9.65
N TRP A 365 -16.87 -4.37 -8.58
CA TRP A 365 -17.14 -5.50 -7.70
C TRP A 365 -17.65 -6.74 -8.43
N TRP A 366 -18.58 -6.55 -9.35
CA TRP A 366 -19.22 -7.66 -10.08
C TRP A 366 -18.41 -8.14 -11.29
N LEU A 367 -17.67 -7.24 -11.95
CA LEU A 367 -17.00 -7.55 -13.22
C LEU A 367 -15.54 -7.92 -13.08
N VAL A 368 -14.84 -7.42 -12.04
CA VAL A 368 -13.38 -7.58 -11.94
C VAL A 368 -13.04 -8.66 -10.91
N PRO A 369 -12.39 -9.76 -11.32
CA PRO A 369 -11.98 -10.81 -10.41
C PRO A 369 -11.09 -10.27 -9.29
N GLY A 370 -11.33 -10.70 -8.04
CA GLY A 370 -10.59 -10.26 -6.86
C GLY A 370 -11.10 -8.98 -6.20
N ALA A 371 -12.05 -8.24 -6.81
CA ALA A 371 -12.62 -7.04 -6.21
C ALA A 371 -13.28 -7.31 -4.86
N SER A 372 -13.82 -8.52 -4.64
CA SER A 372 -14.41 -8.96 -3.36
C SER A 372 -13.38 -9.12 -2.22
N ALA A 373 -12.09 -9.04 -2.49
CA ALA A 373 -11.07 -8.97 -1.45
C ALA A 373 -10.81 -7.52 -0.96
N ILE A 374 -11.28 -6.52 -1.70
CA ILE A 374 -11.04 -5.10 -1.42
C ILE A 374 -12.12 -4.55 -0.48
N ARG A 375 -11.70 -4.18 0.74
CA ARG A 375 -12.56 -3.53 1.75
C ARG A 375 -12.56 -2.01 1.64
N VAL A 376 -11.43 -1.42 1.23
CA VAL A 376 -11.21 0.03 1.19
C VAL A 376 -10.87 0.46 -0.23
N PRO A 377 -11.89 0.68 -1.11
CA PRO A 377 -11.68 1.03 -2.52
C PRO A 377 -10.89 2.32 -2.73
N GLN A 378 -11.06 3.32 -1.86
CA GLN A 378 -10.39 4.62 -1.98
C GLN A 378 -8.85 4.53 -1.91
N ARG A 379 -8.27 3.43 -1.41
CA ARG A 379 -6.81 3.22 -1.44
C ARG A 379 -6.24 3.11 -2.86
N ILE A 380 -7.09 2.99 -3.89
CA ILE A 380 -6.69 3.11 -5.30
C ILE A 380 -6.05 4.46 -5.60
N ASP A 381 -6.41 5.50 -4.83
CA ASP A 381 -5.90 6.86 -4.98
C ASP A 381 -4.37 6.93 -4.81
N LEU A 382 -3.79 6.03 -3.99
CA LEU A 382 -2.33 5.87 -3.88
C LEU A 382 -1.69 5.48 -5.23
N VAL A 383 -2.33 4.62 -5.99
CA VAL A 383 -1.80 4.13 -7.27
C VAL A 383 -2.03 5.14 -8.39
N ILE A 384 -3.20 5.76 -8.44
CA ILE A 384 -3.48 6.78 -9.46
C ILE A 384 -2.70 8.08 -9.24
N ASP A 385 -2.15 8.32 -8.05
CA ASP A 385 -1.28 9.46 -7.75
C ASP A 385 -0.05 9.51 -8.68
N VAL A 386 0.49 8.36 -9.08
CA VAL A 386 1.54 8.29 -10.12
C VAL A 386 1.10 8.98 -11.40
N GLY A 387 -0.14 8.73 -11.83
CA GLY A 387 -0.74 9.36 -13.01
C GLY A 387 -1.00 10.84 -12.81
N VAL A 388 -1.50 11.23 -11.64
CA VAL A 388 -1.74 12.65 -11.28
C VAL A 388 -0.44 13.44 -11.35
N VAL A 389 0.64 12.95 -10.74
CA VAL A 389 1.95 13.59 -10.78
C VAL A 389 2.49 13.67 -12.22
N LEU A 390 2.39 12.59 -13.00
CA LEU A 390 2.81 12.58 -14.41
C LEU A 390 2.10 13.67 -15.22
N VAL A 391 0.79 13.82 -15.07
CA VAL A 391 -0.02 14.81 -15.78
C VAL A 391 0.32 16.22 -15.33
N CYS A 392 0.48 16.48 -14.03
CA CYS A 392 0.91 17.76 -13.49
C CYS A 392 2.28 18.20 -14.06
N VAL A 393 3.27 17.30 -14.01
CA VAL A 393 4.63 17.58 -14.50
C VAL A 393 4.65 17.80 -16.02
N ALA A 394 3.85 17.02 -16.78
CA ALA A 394 3.70 17.21 -18.21
C ALA A 394 3.05 18.58 -18.53
N GLY A 395 2.08 19.02 -17.73
CA GLY A 395 1.48 20.36 -17.84
C GLY A 395 2.48 21.49 -17.59
N MET A 396 3.30 21.36 -16.54
CA MET A 396 4.38 22.30 -16.25
C MET A 396 5.42 22.37 -17.38
N LYS A 397 5.78 21.23 -17.99
CA LYS A 397 6.61 21.19 -19.19
C LYS A 397 5.95 21.96 -20.35
N ALA A 398 4.68 21.71 -20.61
CA ALA A 398 3.95 22.38 -21.69
C ALA A 398 3.93 23.91 -21.51
N LEU A 399 3.84 24.41 -20.27
CA LEU A 399 3.96 25.84 -19.97
C LEU A 399 5.36 26.39 -20.33
N LEU A 400 6.43 25.63 -20.03
CA LEU A 400 7.80 26.01 -20.37
C LEU A 400 8.04 26.08 -21.87
N GLU A 401 7.38 25.21 -22.64
CA GLU A 401 7.52 25.13 -24.10
C GLU A 401 6.65 26.14 -24.87
N ALA A 402 5.55 26.61 -24.26
CA ALA A 402 4.52 27.40 -24.96
C ALA A 402 4.95 28.84 -25.36
N GLN A 403 6.05 29.40 -24.81
CA GLN A 403 6.35 30.83 -25.01
C GLN A 403 7.82 31.13 -25.29
N SER A 404 8.07 31.77 -26.43
CA SER A 404 9.41 32.19 -26.87
C SER A 404 9.87 33.56 -26.32
N GLY A 405 8.95 34.43 -25.87
CA GLY A 405 9.26 35.84 -25.52
C GLY A 405 9.60 36.14 -24.06
N HIS A 406 9.16 35.28 -23.09
CA HIS A 406 9.29 35.56 -21.66
C HIS A 406 9.89 34.38 -20.89
N ARG A 407 10.84 33.67 -21.44
CA ARG A 407 11.41 32.41 -20.90
C ARG A 407 11.80 32.48 -19.43
N VAL A 408 12.43 33.57 -18.97
CA VAL A 408 12.88 33.70 -17.58
C VAL A 408 11.70 33.78 -16.61
N ARG A 409 10.70 34.60 -16.93
CA ARG A 409 9.50 34.78 -16.07
C ARG A 409 8.70 33.48 -15.94
N ILE A 410 8.52 32.77 -17.07
CA ILE A 410 7.79 31.49 -17.07
C ILE A 410 8.55 30.42 -16.31
N ARG A 411 9.87 30.34 -16.52
CA ARG A 411 10.71 29.41 -15.76
C ARG A 411 10.62 29.68 -14.26
N LEU A 412 10.68 30.94 -13.85
CA LEU A 412 10.50 31.33 -12.45
C LEU A 412 9.10 30.95 -11.94
N ALA A 413 8.04 31.22 -12.72
CA ALA A 413 6.67 30.85 -12.34
C ALA A 413 6.49 29.33 -12.17
N VAL A 414 7.09 28.51 -13.06
CA VAL A 414 7.02 27.04 -12.95
C VAL A 414 7.85 26.55 -11.77
N VAL A 415 9.00 27.16 -11.46
CA VAL A 415 9.78 26.84 -10.25
C VAL A 415 8.96 27.16 -8.99
N LEU A 416 8.36 28.34 -8.91
CA LEU A 416 7.51 28.74 -7.78
C LEU A 416 6.29 27.82 -7.65
N LEU A 417 5.66 27.45 -8.76
CA LEU A 417 4.56 26.47 -8.78
C LEU A 417 5.01 25.10 -8.27
N SER A 418 6.18 24.63 -8.70
CA SER A 418 6.74 23.36 -8.22
C SER A 418 7.01 23.38 -6.71
N LEU A 419 7.55 24.48 -6.19
CA LEU A 419 7.77 24.68 -4.76
C LEU A 419 6.45 24.74 -3.98
N ALA A 420 5.43 25.41 -4.52
CA ALA A 420 4.10 25.48 -3.91
C ALA A 420 3.42 24.11 -3.88
N LEU A 421 3.51 23.33 -4.97
CA LEU A 421 3.01 21.93 -5.02
C LEU A 421 3.70 21.03 -4.00
N LEU A 422 5.00 21.19 -3.78
CA LEU A 422 5.74 20.45 -2.75
C LEU A 422 5.36 20.93 -1.33
N ALA A 423 5.19 22.23 -1.14
CA ALA A 423 4.84 22.79 0.16
C ALA A 423 3.45 22.34 0.64
N GLU A 424 2.47 22.22 -0.27
CA GLU A 424 1.13 21.78 0.10
C GLU A 424 1.03 20.29 0.46
N GLN A 425 2.07 19.49 0.18
CA GLN A 425 2.12 18.09 0.60
C GLN A 425 2.54 17.93 2.08
N VAL A 426 2.99 18.99 2.74
CA VAL A 426 3.59 18.88 4.07
C VAL A 426 2.52 18.76 5.14
N ASN A 427 2.67 17.73 5.98
CA ASN A 427 1.81 17.47 7.13
C ASN A 427 2.54 17.79 8.45
N SER A 428 1.80 17.99 9.54
CA SER A 428 2.34 18.00 10.90
C SER A 428 2.90 16.62 11.27
N MET A 429 3.65 16.55 12.38
CA MET A 429 4.14 15.25 12.84
C MET A 429 2.98 14.37 13.33
N PRO A 430 2.97 13.07 13.05
CA PRO A 430 2.04 12.12 13.65
C PRO A 430 2.21 12.08 15.17
N THR A 431 1.13 11.86 15.90
CA THR A 431 1.13 11.87 17.37
C THR A 431 1.28 10.49 18.00
N HIS A 432 0.98 9.42 17.24
CA HIS A 432 0.96 8.04 17.75
C HIS A 432 1.98 7.18 17.00
N LEU A 433 3.27 7.41 17.31
CA LEU A 433 4.37 6.64 16.73
C LEU A 433 4.85 5.56 17.71
N ILE A 434 5.45 4.51 17.18
CA ILE A 434 6.12 3.49 17.99
C ILE A 434 7.42 4.08 18.53
N SER A 435 7.61 4.08 19.86
CA SER A 435 8.91 4.40 20.48
C SER A 435 9.77 3.14 20.55
N ARG A 436 10.86 3.11 19.79
CA ARG A 436 11.81 1.99 19.77
C ARG A 436 12.39 1.71 21.16
N LEU A 437 12.80 2.74 21.88
CA LEU A 437 13.36 2.61 23.23
C LEU A 437 12.28 2.18 24.23
N GLY A 438 11.08 2.75 24.13
CA GLY A 438 9.92 2.34 24.94
C GLY A 438 9.56 0.87 24.74
N GLU A 439 9.52 0.40 23.49
CA GLU A 439 9.30 -1.01 23.17
C GLU A 439 10.41 -1.91 23.71
N ALA A 440 11.67 -1.52 23.52
CA ALA A 440 12.82 -2.28 24.05
C ALA A 440 12.79 -2.39 25.57
N GLN A 441 12.44 -1.31 26.28
CA GLN A 441 12.28 -1.33 27.74
C GLN A 441 11.11 -2.20 28.19
N ARG A 442 9.96 -2.09 27.49
CA ARG A 442 8.74 -2.82 27.84
C ARG A 442 8.93 -4.33 27.66
N PHE A 443 9.40 -4.76 26.50
CA PHE A 443 9.61 -6.19 26.23
C PHE A 443 10.86 -6.76 26.88
N GLY A 444 11.90 -5.93 27.16
CA GLY A 444 13.09 -6.35 27.86
C GLY A 444 12.87 -6.73 29.34
N ARG A 445 11.74 -6.32 29.94
CA ARG A 445 11.35 -6.70 31.31
C ARG A 445 10.73 -8.09 31.39
N ILE A 446 10.29 -8.67 30.26
CA ILE A 446 9.64 -9.97 30.23
C ILE A 446 10.71 -11.06 30.34
N PRO A 447 10.69 -11.91 31.39
CA PRO A 447 11.63 -13.00 31.50
C PRO A 447 11.37 -14.08 30.43
N PRO A 448 12.36 -14.91 30.09
CA PRO A 448 12.15 -16.04 29.20
C PRO A 448 11.03 -16.97 29.71
N PRO A 449 10.22 -17.52 28.78
CA PRO A 449 9.15 -18.43 29.17
C PRO A 449 9.70 -19.70 29.85
N PRO A 450 9.02 -20.26 30.88
CA PRO A 450 9.39 -21.52 31.46
C PRO A 450 9.44 -22.65 30.43
N LYS A 451 10.36 -23.60 30.56
CA LYS A 451 10.54 -24.73 29.61
C LYS A 451 9.27 -25.57 29.37
N ARG A 452 8.33 -25.59 30.33
CA ARG A 452 7.04 -26.27 30.21
C ARG A 452 6.04 -25.56 29.28
N CYS A 453 6.26 -24.27 28.96
CA CYS A 453 5.38 -23.49 28.09
C CYS A 453 5.72 -23.80 26.64
N SER A 454 4.78 -24.35 25.89
CA SER A 454 4.88 -24.60 24.44
C SER A 454 4.03 -23.64 23.60
N ALA A 455 3.11 -22.94 24.26
CA ALA A 455 2.30 -21.86 23.69
C ALA A 455 1.85 -20.90 24.78
N PHE A 456 1.44 -19.69 24.41
CA PHE A 456 0.97 -18.73 25.40
C PHE A 456 -0.16 -17.83 24.89
N PHE A 457 -0.77 -17.09 25.83
CA PHE A 457 -1.62 -15.94 25.58
C PHE A 457 -1.35 -14.85 26.62
N ILE A 458 -1.70 -13.60 26.30
CA ILE A 458 -1.66 -12.49 27.27
C ILE A 458 -2.95 -12.50 28.07
N SER A 459 -2.84 -12.54 29.42
CA SER A 459 -3.97 -12.60 30.35
C SER A 459 -4.31 -11.23 30.97
N ASN A 460 -3.31 -10.35 31.12
CA ASN A 460 -3.46 -9.06 31.75
C ASN A 460 -2.44 -8.07 31.16
N GLU A 461 -2.88 -6.85 30.87
CA GLU A 461 -2.03 -5.75 30.34
C GLU A 461 -1.71 -4.70 31.40
N GLY A 462 -2.34 -4.75 32.56
CA GLY A 462 -2.19 -3.79 33.63
C GLY A 462 -3.32 -2.75 33.71
N PRO A 463 -3.21 -1.79 34.64
CA PRO A 463 -4.20 -0.76 34.83
C PRO A 463 -4.18 0.23 33.64
N GLY A 464 -5.35 0.48 33.07
CA GLY A 464 -5.54 1.42 31.97
C GLY A 464 -6.66 0.97 31.03
N GLU A 465 -6.94 1.80 30.03
CA GLU A 465 -7.87 1.45 28.96
C GLU A 465 -7.18 0.39 28.06
N VAL A 466 -7.64 -0.84 28.17
CA VAL A 466 -7.09 -1.97 27.40
C VAL A 466 -7.48 -1.78 25.93
N ASN A 467 -6.49 -1.60 25.08
CA ASN A 467 -6.71 -1.60 23.63
C ASN A 467 -6.53 -3.02 23.09
N PRO A 468 -7.63 -3.70 22.72
CA PRO A 468 -7.56 -5.11 22.27
C PRO A 468 -6.59 -5.34 21.12
N LEU A 469 -6.42 -4.36 20.25
CA LEU A 469 -5.50 -4.42 19.12
C LEU A 469 -4.04 -4.47 19.58
N VAL A 470 -3.71 -3.64 20.57
CA VAL A 470 -2.35 -3.57 21.15
C VAL A 470 -2.00 -4.89 21.83
N THR A 471 -2.91 -5.47 22.64
CA THR A 471 -2.71 -6.78 23.25
C THR A 471 -2.35 -7.87 22.25
N GLN A 472 -3.10 -7.92 21.14
CA GLN A 472 -2.86 -8.94 20.11
C GLN A 472 -1.47 -8.75 19.46
N THR A 473 -1.11 -7.52 19.10
CA THR A 473 0.17 -7.23 18.45
C THR A 473 1.36 -7.36 19.40
N ASP A 474 1.19 -7.07 20.68
CA ASP A 474 2.20 -7.33 21.72
C ASP A 474 2.53 -8.81 21.83
N ALA A 475 1.48 -9.65 21.93
CA ALA A 475 1.67 -11.10 21.97
C ALA A 475 2.43 -11.61 20.73
N MET A 476 2.11 -11.06 19.55
CA MET A 476 2.79 -11.44 18.31
C MET A 476 4.28 -11.08 18.33
N LEU A 477 4.65 -9.90 18.85
CA LEU A 477 6.05 -9.48 18.98
C LEU A 477 6.82 -10.29 20.04
N ILE A 478 6.15 -10.64 21.14
CA ILE A 478 6.70 -11.51 22.20
C ILE A 478 6.90 -12.93 21.65
N ALA A 479 5.96 -13.44 20.85
CA ALA A 479 6.08 -14.72 20.18
C ALA A 479 7.32 -14.78 19.26
N GLN A 480 7.62 -13.67 18.56
CA GLN A 480 8.83 -13.57 17.75
C GLN A 480 10.11 -13.48 18.60
N GLN A 481 10.05 -12.77 19.74
CA GLN A 481 11.21 -12.57 20.61
C GLN A 481 11.68 -13.87 21.30
N PHE A 482 10.74 -14.69 21.77
CA PHE A 482 11.06 -15.91 22.52
C PHE A 482 10.90 -17.20 21.70
N ASP A 483 10.56 -17.08 20.43
CA ASP A 483 10.30 -18.21 19.54
C ASP A 483 9.26 -19.22 20.08
N ILE A 484 8.22 -18.71 20.72
CA ILE A 484 7.10 -19.48 21.27
C ILE A 484 5.79 -19.02 20.63
N PRO A 485 4.92 -19.93 20.12
CA PRO A 485 3.68 -19.54 19.49
C PRO A 485 2.67 -18.96 20.49
N THR A 486 1.84 -18.00 20.00
CA THR A 486 0.77 -17.40 20.80
C THR A 486 -0.62 -17.69 20.22
N LEU A 487 -1.60 -17.87 21.10
CA LEU A 487 -3.02 -17.96 20.71
C LEU A 487 -3.58 -16.62 20.23
N ASN A 488 -2.96 -15.52 20.67
CA ASN A 488 -3.28 -14.17 20.23
C ASN A 488 -2.95 -14.00 18.75
N GLY A 489 -3.55 -12.98 18.14
CA GLY A 489 -3.25 -12.63 16.76
C GLY A 489 -4.04 -11.43 16.28
N TYR A 490 -3.47 -10.73 15.31
CA TYR A 490 -4.09 -9.62 14.58
C TYR A 490 -3.80 -9.77 13.10
N SER A 491 -4.83 -9.65 12.28
CA SER A 491 -4.72 -9.70 10.82
C SER A 491 -6.01 -9.19 10.16
N SER A 492 -6.03 -9.10 8.82
CA SER A 492 -7.23 -8.75 8.05
C SER A 492 -8.35 -9.78 8.16
N TRP A 493 -7.98 -11.02 8.42
CA TRP A 493 -8.88 -12.13 8.75
C TRP A 493 -8.42 -12.77 10.07
N SER A 494 -9.35 -13.43 10.74
CA SER A 494 -9.07 -14.25 11.91
C SER A 494 -9.63 -15.67 11.70
N PRO A 495 -9.07 -16.69 12.35
CA PRO A 495 -9.58 -18.06 12.27
C PRO A 495 -11.05 -18.14 12.70
N LYS A 496 -11.81 -19.08 12.12
CA LYS A 496 -13.21 -19.29 12.51
C LYS A 496 -13.34 -19.66 13.99
N GLY A 497 -14.16 -18.89 14.70
CA GLY A 497 -14.39 -19.08 16.15
C GLY A 497 -13.33 -18.44 17.05
N TRP A 498 -12.35 -17.75 16.48
CA TRP A 498 -11.43 -16.92 17.24
C TRP A 498 -12.10 -15.59 17.56
N ASN A 499 -12.15 -15.17 18.83
CA ASN A 499 -12.90 -14.00 19.27
C ASN A 499 -12.21 -13.21 20.40
N PHE A 500 -10.88 -13.25 20.49
CA PHE A 500 -10.14 -12.58 21.58
C PHE A 500 -10.32 -11.05 21.61
N TYR A 501 -10.75 -10.42 20.52
CA TYR A 501 -11.12 -9.02 20.55
C TYR A 501 -12.33 -8.71 21.43
N GLN A 502 -13.29 -9.64 21.51
CA GLN A 502 -14.52 -9.45 22.30
C GLN A 502 -14.33 -9.84 23.77
N ALA A 503 -13.31 -10.62 24.05
CA ALA A 503 -13.03 -11.19 25.35
C ALA A 503 -11.89 -10.50 26.11
N VAL A 504 -11.70 -9.19 25.88
CA VAL A 504 -10.58 -8.43 26.49
C VAL A 504 -10.63 -8.48 28.03
N ASN A 505 -11.83 -8.48 28.63
CA ASN A 505 -12.02 -8.56 30.08
C ASN A 505 -12.07 -10.00 30.60
N ASP A 506 -12.13 -11.01 29.69
CA ASP A 506 -12.21 -12.45 29.99
C ASP A 506 -11.23 -13.24 29.10
N SER A 507 -10.07 -12.64 28.83
CA SER A 507 -9.08 -13.20 27.90
C SER A 507 -8.62 -14.61 28.26
N GLY A 508 -8.59 -14.95 29.54
CA GLY A 508 -8.23 -16.28 30.03
C GLY A 508 -9.21 -17.36 29.58
N ASN A 509 -10.51 -17.15 29.76
CA ASN A 509 -11.54 -18.16 29.41
C ASN A 509 -11.63 -18.32 27.87
N ALA A 510 -11.60 -17.23 27.12
CA ALA A 510 -11.60 -17.29 25.66
C ALA A 510 -10.36 -18.03 25.12
N ALA A 511 -9.19 -17.83 25.72
CA ALA A 511 -7.96 -18.51 25.34
C ALA A 511 -8.00 -20.01 25.65
N ILE A 512 -8.50 -20.37 26.82
CA ILE A 512 -8.68 -21.78 27.25
C ILE A 512 -9.67 -22.48 26.33
N ASP A 513 -10.83 -21.89 26.09
CA ASP A 513 -11.86 -22.44 25.20
C ASP A 513 -11.35 -22.61 23.75
N TRP A 514 -10.60 -21.65 23.23
CA TRP A 514 -9.92 -21.78 21.93
C TRP A 514 -8.93 -22.94 21.93
N ALA A 515 -8.05 -23.01 22.95
CA ALA A 515 -7.04 -24.06 23.06
C ALA A 515 -7.67 -25.45 23.07
N LEU A 516 -8.70 -25.65 23.91
CA LEU A 516 -9.40 -26.94 24.04
C LEU A 516 -10.09 -27.34 22.72
N ARG A 517 -10.82 -26.40 22.08
CA ARG A 517 -11.47 -26.66 20.78
C ARG A 517 -10.49 -27.01 19.68
N ARG A 518 -9.24 -26.59 19.78
CA ARG A 518 -8.17 -26.84 18.79
C ARG A 518 -7.20 -27.93 19.18
N GLY A 519 -7.49 -28.66 20.27
CA GLY A 519 -6.70 -29.82 20.72
C GLY A 519 -5.35 -29.47 21.36
N VAL A 520 -5.20 -28.23 21.84
CA VAL A 520 -4.04 -27.82 22.65
C VAL A 520 -4.30 -28.27 24.10
N ASN A 521 -3.79 -29.42 24.48
CA ASN A 521 -4.12 -30.06 25.76
C ASN A 521 -3.02 -29.91 26.82
N ARG A 522 -1.82 -29.43 26.47
CA ARG A 522 -0.66 -29.31 27.37
C ARG A 522 0.22 -28.12 26.98
N GLY A 523 0.94 -27.60 27.95
CA GLY A 523 1.98 -26.62 27.74
C GLY A 523 1.47 -25.21 27.43
N LEU A 524 0.19 -24.92 27.69
CA LEU A 524 -0.33 -23.57 27.60
C LEU A 524 0.08 -22.76 28.83
N CYS A 525 0.55 -21.54 28.63
CA CYS A 525 0.86 -20.57 29.67
C CYS A 525 0.12 -19.25 29.44
N GLY A 526 -0.28 -18.61 30.53
CA GLY A 526 -0.66 -17.21 30.54
C GLY A 526 0.57 -16.33 30.78
N LEU A 527 0.61 -15.18 30.15
CA LEU A 527 1.54 -14.10 30.45
C LEU A 527 0.78 -12.92 31.03
N ASP A 528 1.04 -12.63 32.30
CA ASP A 528 0.68 -11.33 32.89
C ASP A 528 1.71 -10.31 32.42
N LEU A 529 1.32 -9.48 31.43
CA LEU A 529 2.22 -8.51 30.84
C LEU A 529 2.53 -7.34 31.79
N ALA A 530 1.58 -7.00 32.68
CA ALA A 530 1.76 -5.96 33.67
C ALA A 530 2.83 -6.30 34.70
N GLU A 531 2.82 -7.55 35.17
CA GLU A 531 3.79 -8.05 36.17
C GLU A 531 5.04 -8.69 35.51
N GLY A 532 5.02 -8.91 34.20
CA GLY A 532 6.08 -9.65 33.49
C GLY A 532 6.18 -11.11 33.95
N ARG A 533 5.06 -11.73 34.35
CA ARG A 533 5.06 -13.04 34.97
C ARG A 533 4.34 -14.10 34.13
N TRP A 534 5.02 -15.24 33.92
CA TRP A 534 4.44 -16.41 33.29
C TRP A 534 3.78 -17.33 34.34
N PHE A 535 2.62 -17.88 34.00
CA PHE A 535 1.95 -18.88 34.81
C PHE A 535 1.42 -20.03 33.94
N PRO A 536 1.47 -21.29 34.44
CA PRO A 536 0.88 -22.42 33.71
C PRO A 536 -0.62 -22.36 33.75
N VAL A 537 -1.26 -22.79 32.66
CA VAL A 537 -2.71 -22.95 32.59
C VAL A 537 -3.03 -24.44 32.63
N ASP A 538 -3.80 -24.87 33.63
CA ASP A 538 -4.32 -26.23 33.68
C ASP A 538 -5.55 -26.35 32.78
N LEU A 539 -5.45 -27.17 31.73
CA LEU A 539 -6.53 -27.41 30.78
C LEU A 539 -7.42 -28.61 31.17
N GLN A 540 -7.07 -29.31 32.27
CA GLN A 540 -7.86 -30.48 32.73
C GLN A 540 -9.01 -30.10 33.68
N ASP A 541 -8.89 -28.95 34.35
CA ASP A 541 -9.97 -28.35 35.15
C ASP A 541 -10.34 -26.98 34.55
N PRO A 542 -11.28 -26.90 33.60
CA PRO A 542 -11.77 -25.62 33.14
C PRO A 542 -12.40 -24.86 34.32
N PRO A 543 -12.10 -23.57 34.53
CA PRO A 543 -12.72 -22.79 35.59
C PRO A 543 -14.22 -22.93 35.49
N ALA A 544 -14.86 -23.31 36.59
CA ALA A 544 -16.30 -23.44 36.70
C ALA A 544 -16.94 -22.13 36.23
N HIS A 545 -17.83 -22.21 35.27
CA HIS A 545 -18.62 -21.06 34.81
C HIS A 545 -19.26 -20.42 36.04
N SER A 546 -18.77 -19.25 36.45
CA SER A 546 -19.53 -18.40 37.35
C SER A 546 -20.77 -17.91 36.61
N PRO A 547 -21.96 -18.03 37.20
CA PRO A 547 -23.23 -17.74 36.54
C PRO A 547 -23.41 -16.27 36.14
#